data_fb4c680c20d52aeb555769f11735bb45
#
_entry.id   fb4c680c20d52aeb555769f11735bb45
#
_cell.length_a   1.000
_cell.length_b   1.000
_cell.length_c   1.000
_cell.angle_alpha   90.00
_cell.angle_beta   90.00
_cell.angle_gamma   90.00
#
_symmetry.space_group_name_H-M   'P 1'
#
loop_
_entity.id
_entity.type
_entity.pdbx_description
1 polymer ?
#
loop_
_entity_poly.entity_id
_entity_poly.type
_entity_poly.pdbx_seq_one_letter_code
_entity_poly.pdbx_strand_id
1 'polypeptide(L)'
;IYGKESFKTLCDTVERHAAENGHTVKLFQSNHEGNLVDEIQAAYGNFDGIVINPGAYTHTSIALLDAVKAVSIPTVEVHISDVSRREDFRQISYIRSACVKTICGHGIAGYTEAMDFLAKEYGEK
;
A
#
# COMPACT_ATOMS: atom_id res chain seq x y z
N ILE A 1 -3.09 -10.46 13.49
CA ILE A 1 -2.72 -11.40 12.44
C ILE A 1 -1.21 -11.43 12.25
N TYR A 2 -0.57 -10.31 12.46
CA TYR A 2 0.87 -10.26 12.28
C TYR A 2 1.53 -10.11 13.62
N GLY A 3 2.31 -11.12 13.99
CA GLY A 3 3.25 -10.98 15.08
C GLY A 3 4.43 -10.12 14.62
N LYS A 4 5.33 -9.83 15.55
CA LYS A 4 6.54 -9.05 15.25
C LYS A 4 7.36 -9.69 14.13
N GLU A 5 7.43 -11.03 14.11
CA GLU A 5 8.17 -11.76 13.08
C GLU A 5 7.58 -11.52 11.69
N SER A 6 6.25 -11.55 11.58
CA SER A 6 5.59 -11.34 10.29
C SER A 6 5.84 -9.94 9.75
N PHE A 7 5.83 -8.93 10.61
CA PHE A 7 6.13 -7.57 10.17
C PHE A 7 7.60 -7.43 9.76
N LYS A 8 8.51 -8.03 10.52
CA LYS A 8 9.92 -8.03 10.15
C LYS A 8 10.14 -8.75 8.83
N THR A 9 9.49 -9.89 8.62
CA THR A 9 9.57 -10.64 7.38
C THR A 9 9.06 -9.81 6.21
N LEU A 10 7.96 -9.09 6.39
CA LEU A 10 7.43 -8.20 5.37
C LEU A 10 8.45 -7.12 5.00
N CYS A 11 9.00 -6.44 5.99
CA CYS A 11 9.99 -5.38 5.75
C CYS A 11 11.22 -5.92 5.02
N ASP A 12 11.76 -7.06 5.49
CA ASP A 12 12.93 -7.67 4.88
C ASP A 12 12.65 -8.09 3.43
N THR A 13 11.47 -8.63 3.17
CA THR A 13 11.08 -9.06 1.83
C THR A 13 10.99 -7.87 0.88
N VAL A 14 10.35 -6.80 1.32
CA VAL A 14 10.18 -5.59 0.51
C VAL A 14 11.53 -4.93 0.22
N GLU A 15 12.37 -4.81 1.25
CA GLU A 15 13.68 -4.18 1.09
C GLU A 15 14.59 -4.97 0.16
N ARG A 16 14.58 -6.31 0.28
CA ARG A 16 15.36 -7.17 -0.60
C ARG A 16 14.87 -7.07 -2.04
N HIS A 17 13.56 -7.12 -2.23
CA HIS A 17 12.97 -7.01 -3.57
C HIS A 17 13.31 -5.67 -4.22
N ALA A 18 13.26 -4.59 -3.47
CA ALA A 18 13.64 -3.27 -3.95
C ALA A 18 15.11 -3.25 -4.38
N ALA A 19 16.00 -3.78 -3.54
CA ALA A 19 17.43 -3.80 -3.85
C ALA A 19 17.72 -4.63 -5.10
N GLU A 20 17.08 -5.80 -5.22
CA GLU A 20 17.29 -6.69 -6.37
C GLU A 20 16.81 -6.08 -7.69
N ASN A 21 15.85 -5.16 -7.62
CA ASN A 21 15.25 -4.57 -8.80
C ASN A 21 15.66 -3.09 -9.02
N GLY A 22 16.62 -2.61 -8.24
CA GLY A 22 17.13 -1.27 -8.42
C GLY A 22 16.20 -0.15 -7.96
N HIS A 23 15.29 -0.46 -7.02
CA HIS A 23 14.36 0.52 -6.48
C HIS A 23 14.84 1.07 -5.15
N THR A 24 14.52 2.33 -4.88
CA THR A 24 14.64 2.91 -3.55
C THR A 24 13.27 2.76 -2.88
N VAL A 25 13.25 2.31 -1.65
CA VAL A 25 11.99 2.12 -0.94
C VAL A 25 12.06 2.78 0.44
N LYS A 26 10.96 3.39 0.84
CA LYS A 26 10.76 3.85 2.22
C LYS A 26 9.59 3.10 2.80
N LEU A 27 9.79 2.47 3.95
CA LEU A 27 8.76 1.75 4.68
C LEU A 27 8.22 2.62 5.79
N PHE A 28 6.92 2.61 5.96
CA PHE A 28 6.26 3.39 7.00
C PHE A 28 5.06 2.62 7.54
N GLN A 29 4.88 2.63 8.84
CA GLN A 29 3.75 1.99 9.50
C GLN A 29 3.27 2.89 10.62
N SER A 30 1.95 3.03 10.76
CA SER A 30 1.36 3.78 11.86
C SER A 30 -0.05 3.29 12.10
N ASN A 31 -0.48 3.35 13.35
CA ASN A 31 -1.86 3.09 13.73
C ASN A 31 -2.69 4.38 13.73
N HIS A 32 -2.08 5.50 13.40
CA HIS A 32 -2.72 6.82 13.44
C HIS A 32 -3.02 7.30 12.02
N GLU A 33 -4.29 7.56 11.76
CA GLU A 33 -4.75 8.01 10.45
C GLU A 33 -4.02 9.27 9.97
N GLY A 34 -3.84 10.25 10.85
CA GLY A 34 -3.15 11.49 10.51
C GLY A 34 -1.71 11.27 10.08
N ASN A 35 -1.02 10.33 10.72
CA ASN A 35 0.36 10.01 10.34
C ASN A 35 0.42 9.40 8.94
N LEU A 36 -0.56 8.56 8.61
CA LEU A 36 -0.64 7.97 7.27
C LEU A 36 -0.92 9.03 6.22
N VAL A 37 -1.83 9.97 6.51
CA VAL A 37 -2.11 11.10 5.62
C VAL A 37 -0.85 11.93 5.40
N ASP A 38 -0.13 12.23 6.46
CA ASP A 38 1.10 13.03 6.39
C ASP A 38 2.15 12.33 5.52
N GLU A 39 2.29 11.02 5.67
CA GLU A 39 3.27 10.27 4.91
C GLU A 39 2.92 10.21 3.43
N ILE A 40 1.63 10.06 3.10
CA ILE A 40 1.17 10.11 1.71
C ILE A 40 1.49 11.47 1.11
N GLN A 41 1.18 12.54 1.83
CA GLN A 41 1.47 13.90 1.36
C GLN A 41 2.96 14.13 1.15
N ALA A 42 3.79 13.59 2.05
CA ALA A 42 5.24 13.72 1.96
C ALA A 42 5.83 12.95 0.76
N ALA A 43 5.10 12.03 0.19
CA ALA A 43 5.55 11.29 -0.99
C ALA A 43 5.55 12.16 -2.25
N TYR A 44 4.78 13.23 -2.26
CA TYR A 44 4.68 14.10 -3.42
C TYR A 44 6.05 14.69 -3.76
N GLY A 45 6.48 14.49 -5.01
CA GLY A 45 7.77 14.98 -5.47
C GLY A 45 8.97 14.14 -5.03
N ASN A 46 8.75 13.11 -4.22
CA ASN A 46 9.83 12.29 -3.67
C ASN A 46 9.76 10.82 -4.07
N PHE A 47 8.61 10.33 -4.48
CA PHE A 47 8.43 8.93 -4.85
C PHE A 47 7.56 8.81 -6.10
N ASP A 48 7.78 7.72 -6.84
CA ASP A 48 7.10 7.46 -8.10
C ASP A 48 5.89 6.57 -7.96
N GLY A 49 5.73 5.92 -6.81
CA GLY A 49 4.61 5.03 -6.55
C GLY A 49 4.40 4.80 -5.07
N ILE A 50 3.20 4.37 -4.71
CA ILE A 50 2.82 4.07 -3.33
C ILE A 50 2.18 2.68 -3.30
N VAL A 51 2.61 1.86 -2.34
CA VAL A 51 1.92 0.61 -2.01
C VAL A 51 1.36 0.80 -0.62
N ILE A 52 0.06 0.67 -0.46
CA ILE A 52 -0.59 0.93 0.81
C ILE A 52 -1.49 -0.22 1.25
N ASN A 53 -1.31 -0.63 2.51
CA ASN A 53 -2.25 -1.50 3.20
C ASN A 53 -2.87 -0.65 4.31
N PRO A 54 -4.07 -0.11 4.10
CA PRO A 54 -4.66 0.78 5.10
C PRO A 54 -5.27 0.06 6.30
N GLY A 55 -5.25 -1.27 6.31
CA GLY A 55 -5.84 -2.04 7.40
C GLY A 55 -7.31 -1.73 7.56
N ALA A 56 -7.76 -1.55 8.80
CA ALA A 56 -9.16 -1.22 9.07
C ALA A 56 -9.58 0.14 8.51
N TYR A 57 -8.65 1.06 8.30
CA TYR A 57 -8.97 2.36 7.71
C TYR A 57 -9.45 2.24 6.26
N THR A 58 -9.22 1.11 5.61
CA THR A 58 -9.78 0.81 4.29
C THR A 58 -11.28 1.07 4.24
N HIS A 59 -11.96 0.71 5.31
CA HIS A 59 -13.43 0.68 5.36
C HIS A 59 -14.02 1.95 5.97
N THR A 60 -13.20 2.90 6.39
CA THR A 60 -13.66 4.08 7.13
C THR A 60 -13.04 5.40 6.70
N SER A 61 -11.84 5.37 6.07
CA SER A 61 -11.08 6.61 5.93
C SER A 61 -11.27 7.30 4.59
N ILE A 62 -12.08 8.34 4.61
CA ILE A 62 -12.18 9.29 3.50
C ILE A 62 -10.92 10.18 3.47
N ALA A 63 -10.29 10.41 4.63
CA ALA A 63 -9.07 11.21 4.69
C ALA A 63 -7.93 10.57 3.89
N LEU A 64 -7.80 9.24 3.95
CA LEU A 64 -6.80 8.55 3.14
C LEU A 64 -7.13 8.63 1.66
N LEU A 65 -8.40 8.49 1.30
CA LEU A 65 -8.84 8.65 -0.08
C LEU A 65 -8.46 10.02 -0.62
N ASP A 66 -8.75 11.07 0.13
CA ASP A 66 -8.45 12.44 -0.28
C ASP A 66 -6.95 12.66 -0.42
N ALA A 67 -6.15 12.12 0.48
CA ALA A 67 -4.70 12.24 0.41
C ALA A 67 -4.14 11.57 -0.84
N VAL A 68 -4.60 10.36 -1.15
CA VAL A 68 -4.15 9.62 -2.34
C VAL A 68 -4.51 10.39 -3.61
N LYS A 69 -5.75 10.91 -3.68
CA LYS A 69 -6.17 11.72 -4.82
C LYS A 69 -5.32 12.98 -4.97
N ALA A 70 -5.02 13.64 -3.85
CA ALA A 70 -4.32 14.93 -3.88
C ALA A 70 -2.88 14.81 -4.40
N VAL A 71 -2.18 13.74 -4.05
CA VAL A 71 -0.78 13.59 -4.48
C VAL A 71 -0.66 13.10 -5.92
N SER A 72 -1.68 12.46 -6.46
CA SER A 72 -1.71 11.96 -7.84
C SER A 72 -0.56 11.02 -8.18
N ILE A 73 -0.06 10.28 -7.20
CA ILE A 73 0.99 9.26 -7.40
C ILE A 73 0.29 7.92 -7.61
N PRO A 74 0.71 7.11 -8.61
CA PRO A 74 0.11 5.78 -8.79
C PRO A 74 0.20 4.99 -7.49
N THR A 75 -0.95 4.52 -7.01
CA THR A 75 -1.06 3.85 -5.71
C THR A 75 -1.73 2.50 -5.90
N VAL A 76 -1.14 1.47 -5.31
CA VAL A 76 -1.71 0.11 -5.29
C VAL A 76 -2.17 -0.20 -3.87
N GLU A 77 -3.43 -0.61 -3.76
CA GLU A 77 -4.01 -1.06 -2.50
C GLU A 77 -3.69 -2.54 -2.31
N VAL A 78 -3.15 -2.92 -1.16
CA VAL A 78 -2.79 -4.31 -0.86
C VAL A 78 -3.45 -4.74 0.44
N HIS A 79 -4.03 -5.94 0.44
CA HIS A 79 -4.51 -6.61 1.63
C HIS A 79 -3.90 -8.00 1.65
N ILE A 80 -3.28 -8.38 2.77
CA ILE A 80 -2.60 -9.67 2.88
C ILE A 80 -3.61 -10.81 2.87
N SER A 81 -4.73 -10.63 3.58
CA SER A 81 -5.79 -11.62 3.62
C SER A 81 -6.88 -11.30 2.59
N ASP A 82 -7.66 -12.34 2.24
CA ASP A 82 -8.82 -12.17 1.37
C ASP A 82 -9.99 -11.65 2.20
N VAL A 83 -10.37 -10.39 1.98
CA VAL A 83 -11.45 -9.76 2.74
C VAL A 83 -12.84 -10.06 2.16
N SER A 84 -12.92 -10.73 1.01
CA SER A 84 -14.20 -10.99 0.35
C SER A 84 -15.13 -11.90 1.16
N ARG A 85 -14.59 -12.64 2.12
CA ARG A 85 -15.37 -13.53 3.00
C ARG A 85 -15.58 -12.94 4.39
N ARG A 86 -15.26 -11.68 4.59
CA ARG A 86 -15.40 -11.01 5.88
C ARG A 86 -16.74 -10.26 5.92
N GLU A 87 -16.98 -9.57 7.03
CA GLU A 87 -18.24 -8.85 7.25
C GLU A 87 -18.55 -7.86 6.11
N ASP A 88 -19.82 -7.54 5.91
CA ASP A 88 -20.25 -6.66 4.80
C ASP A 88 -19.53 -5.32 4.77
N PHE A 89 -19.28 -4.70 5.94
CA PHE A 89 -18.59 -3.41 5.97
C PHE A 89 -17.15 -3.50 5.45
N ARG A 90 -16.56 -4.72 5.42
CA ARG A 90 -15.21 -4.94 4.91
C ARG A 90 -15.16 -5.06 3.38
N GLN A 91 -16.31 -5.05 2.74
CA GLN A 91 -16.39 -5.08 1.28
C GLN A 91 -16.23 -3.69 0.67
N ILE A 92 -16.30 -2.64 1.49
CA ILE A 92 -16.14 -1.26 1.05
C ILE A 92 -14.69 -0.82 1.25
N SER A 93 -14.08 -0.28 0.19
CA SER A 93 -12.78 0.37 0.27
C SER A 93 -12.89 1.77 -0.28
N TYR A 94 -12.68 2.76 0.57
CA TYR A 94 -12.77 4.16 0.13
C TYR A 94 -11.62 4.57 -0.79
N ILE A 95 -10.40 4.05 -0.57
CA ILE A 95 -9.25 4.45 -1.40
C ILE A 95 -9.26 3.80 -2.78
N ARG A 96 -10.00 2.73 -2.96
CA ARG A 96 -9.94 1.90 -4.18
C ARG A 96 -10.18 2.71 -5.46
N SER A 97 -11.08 3.66 -5.40
CA SER A 97 -11.38 4.49 -6.57
C SER A 97 -10.21 5.40 -6.98
N ALA A 98 -9.28 5.65 -6.07
CA ALA A 98 -8.09 6.46 -6.34
C ALA A 98 -6.85 5.59 -6.59
N CYS A 99 -6.97 4.26 -6.46
CA CYS A 99 -5.87 3.34 -6.69
C CYS A 99 -5.89 2.80 -8.11
N VAL A 100 -4.70 2.50 -8.65
CA VAL A 100 -4.59 1.96 -10.00
C VAL A 100 -4.78 0.44 -10.02
N LYS A 101 -4.65 -0.21 -8.86
CA LYS A 101 -4.81 -1.65 -8.73
C LYS A 101 -5.09 -2.02 -7.28
N THR A 102 -5.78 -3.12 -7.08
CA THR A 102 -6.00 -3.74 -5.77
C THR A 102 -5.53 -5.17 -5.81
N ILE A 103 -4.76 -5.59 -4.80
CA ILE A 103 -4.28 -6.96 -4.65
C ILE A 103 -4.73 -7.46 -3.29
N CYS A 104 -5.48 -8.55 -3.25
CA CYS A 104 -6.01 -9.13 -2.01
C CYS A 104 -5.69 -10.62 -1.93
N GLY A 105 -5.38 -11.09 -0.72
CA GLY A 105 -5.28 -12.51 -0.47
C GLY A 105 -3.99 -13.18 -0.91
N HIS A 106 -2.97 -12.43 -1.27
CA HIS A 106 -1.70 -12.99 -1.74
C HIS A 106 -0.62 -12.98 -0.65
N GLY A 107 -1.00 -12.70 0.60
CA GLY A 107 -0.03 -12.63 1.68
C GLY A 107 0.99 -11.52 1.44
N ILE A 108 2.21 -11.74 1.94
CA ILE A 108 3.30 -10.77 1.79
C ILE A 108 3.67 -10.57 0.32
N ALA A 109 3.51 -11.59 -0.51
CA ALA A 109 3.81 -11.49 -1.94
C ALA A 109 3.00 -10.39 -2.63
N GLY A 110 1.84 -10.01 -2.09
CA GLY A 110 1.05 -8.92 -2.63
C GLY A 110 1.82 -7.61 -2.71
N TYR A 111 2.71 -7.37 -1.76
CA TYR A 111 3.52 -6.14 -1.76
C TYR A 111 4.55 -6.13 -2.88
N THR A 112 5.25 -7.24 -3.10
CA THR A 112 6.24 -7.31 -4.19
C THR A 112 5.57 -7.32 -5.55
N GLU A 113 4.39 -7.93 -5.67
CA GLU A 113 3.58 -7.87 -6.88
C GLU A 113 3.18 -6.42 -7.19
N ALA A 114 2.79 -5.67 -6.16
CA ALA A 114 2.44 -4.26 -6.31
C ALA A 114 3.63 -3.44 -6.79
N MET A 115 4.81 -3.68 -6.23
CA MET A 115 6.04 -3.01 -6.64
C MET A 115 6.36 -3.30 -8.11
N ASP A 116 6.24 -4.56 -8.52
CA ASP A 116 6.50 -4.96 -9.91
C ASP A 116 5.50 -4.31 -10.87
N PHE A 117 4.22 -4.26 -10.47
CA PHE A 117 3.19 -3.62 -11.28
C PHE A 117 3.51 -2.13 -11.48
N LEU A 118 3.85 -1.43 -10.40
CA LEU A 118 4.16 0.00 -10.48
C LEU A 118 5.40 0.24 -11.34
N ALA A 119 6.43 -0.57 -11.18
CA ALA A 119 7.65 -0.42 -11.97
C ALA A 119 7.38 -0.67 -13.45
N LYS A 120 6.58 -1.68 -13.77
CA LYS A 120 6.27 -2.02 -15.16
C LYS A 120 5.41 -0.96 -15.84
N GLU A 121 4.38 -0.47 -15.14
CA GLU A 121 3.38 0.42 -15.76
C GLU A 121 3.76 1.90 -15.66
N TYR A 122 4.51 2.27 -14.63
CA TYR A 122 4.77 3.68 -14.32
C TYR A 122 6.25 4.01 -14.13
N GLY A 123 7.12 3.01 -14.19
CA GLY A 123 8.55 3.24 -14.05
C GLY A 123 9.15 3.93 -15.25
N GLU A 124 10.37 4.42 -15.08
CA GLU A 124 11.12 5.02 -16.18
C GLU A 124 11.44 3.94 -17.24
N LYS A 125 11.37 4.34 -18.48
CA LYS A 125 11.64 3.46 -19.61
C LYS A 125 12.94 3.80 -20.28
#